data_c6f6ff40b19605c080c3377e0b1470e1
#
_entry.id   c6f6ff40b19605c080c3377e0b1470e1
#
_cell.length_a   1.000
_cell.length_b   1.000
_cell.length_c   1.000
_cell.angle_alpha   90.00
_cell.angle_beta   90.00
_cell.angle_gamma   90.00
#
_symmetry.space_group_name_H-M   'P 1'
#
loop_
_entity.id
_entity.type
_entity.pdbx_description
1 polymer ?
#
loop_
_entity_poly.entity_id
_entity_poly.type
_entity_poly.pdbx_seq_one_letter_code
_entity_poly.pdbx_strand_id
1 'polypeptide(L)'
;MYCIRADYPNDWTHVNLYTLADLHVGDSHTVYSEIERRIQEIAQDPYGLCILNGDLMNTALKNSVSDIYGETLKPMQQINQMVEMLQPIAGKIIGITTGNHENRVYRNDGVDITRIACRELGIEDKYNPEGVMIFLRFGTRNGHNRHREKNPAQWYSIYATHGSGGGRKEGAKAIRLADMSAILDADIFIHSHLHLPLIMKQRYYRTSPGNCSVSCVERLFVNTGATLDYG
;
A
#
# COMPACT_ATOMS: atom_id res chain seq x y z
N MET A 1 -0.93 16.13 -1.00
CA MET A 1 -0.38 14.76 -1.16
C MET A 1 0.72 14.56 -0.12
N TYR A 2 0.69 13.46 0.59
CA TYR A 2 1.69 13.16 1.62
C TYR A 2 2.84 12.36 0.99
N CYS A 3 4.08 12.80 1.26
CA CYS A 3 5.27 12.20 0.67
C CYS A 3 6.16 11.61 1.76
N ILE A 4 6.56 10.36 1.55
CA ILE A 4 7.47 9.63 2.43
C ILE A 4 8.75 9.36 1.66
N ARG A 5 9.89 9.51 2.30
CA ARG A 5 11.18 9.12 1.74
C ARG A 5 11.81 8.05 2.60
N ALA A 6 12.29 7.00 1.96
CA ALA A 6 13.03 5.93 2.60
C ALA A 6 14.38 5.74 1.88
N ASP A 7 15.46 5.81 2.66
CA ASP A 7 16.84 5.69 2.16
C ASP A 7 17.42 4.32 2.54
N TYR A 8 17.96 3.61 1.56
CA TYR A 8 18.54 2.28 1.72
C TYR A 8 20.01 2.26 1.29
N PRO A 9 20.83 1.36 1.87
CA PRO A 9 22.23 1.23 1.53
C PRO A 9 22.42 0.86 0.06
N ASN A 10 23.59 1.19 -0.49
CA ASN A 10 23.94 0.87 -1.88
C ASN A 10 24.44 -0.55 -2.10
N ASP A 11 24.59 -1.34 -1.04
CA ASP A 11 24.88 -2.77 -1.08
C ASP A 11 23.63 -3.65 -1.24
N TRP A 12 22.45 -3.05 -1.12
CA TRP A 12 21.19 -3.75 -1.46
C TRP A 12 21.09 -3.93 -2.96
N THR A 13 21.05 -5.18 -3.39
CA THR A 13 20.96 -5.55 -4.82
C THR A 13 19.53 -5.57 -5.34
N HIS A 14 18.55 -5.71 -4.45
CA HIS A 14 17.13 -5.75 -4.76
C HIS A 14 16.30 -5.36 -3.53
N VAL A 15 15.01 -5.13 -3.75
CA VAL A 15 13.98 -4.96 -2.72
C VAL A 15 12.78 -5.78 -3.14
N ASN A 16 12.18 -6.47 -2.19
CA ASN A 16 10.89 -7.12 -2.36
C ASN A 16 9.82 -6.20 -1.79
N LEU A 17 8.97 -5.67 -2.66
CA LEU A 17 7.86 -4.82 -2.26
C LEU A 17 6.59 -5.66 -2.10
N TYR A 18 6.15 -5.78 -0.87
CA TYR A 18 4.91 -6.44 -0.49
C TYR A 18 3.79 -5.42 -0.34
N THR A 19 2.58 -5.83 -0.69
CA THR A 19 1.37 -5.04 -0.47
C THR A 19 0.35 -5.88 0.27
N LEU A 20 -0.14 -5.37 1.40
CA LEU A 20 -1.25 -5.94 2.14
C LEU A 20 -2.42 -4.96 2.09
N ALA A 21 -3.56 -5.43 1.63
CA ALA A 21 -4.80 -4.68 1.57
C ALA A 21 -5.99 -5.65 1.61
N ASP A 22 -7.18 -5.12 1.82
CA ASP A 22 -8.41 -5.88 1.77
C ASP A 22 -8.32 -7.14 2.68
N LEU A 23 -7.79 -6.96 3.90
CA LEU A 23 -7.65 -8.02 4.89
C LEU A 23 -8.97 -8.29 5.61
N HIS A 24 -9.77 -7.26 5.80
CA HIS A 24 -11.09 -7.28 6.43
C HIS A 24 -11.09 -8.02 7.78
N VAL A 25 -10.09 -7.73 8.65
CA VAL A 25 -10.04 -8.31 9.99
C VAL A 25 -11.36 -8.10 10.71
N GLY A 26 -11.97 -9.17 11.18
CA GLY A 26 -13.29 -9.18 11.81
C GLY A 26 -14.43 -9.70 10.93
N ASP A 27 -14.25 -9.84 9.62
CA ASP A 27 -15.21 -10.52 8.75
C ASP A 27 -15.16 -12.04 8.96
N SER A 28 -16.30 -12.71 8.87
CA SER A 28 -16.40 -14.18 8.99
C SER A 28 -15.69 -14.93 7.86
N HIS A 29 -15.46 -14.28 6.71
CA HIS A 29 -14.79 -14.85 5.55
C HIS A 29 -13.29 -14.55 5.53
N THR A 30 -12.76 -13.85 6.53
CA THR A 30 -11.32 -13.55 6.61
C THR A 30 -10.49 -14.81 6.76
N VAL A 31 -9.54 -15.03 5.84
CA VAL A 31 -8.62 -16.17 5.89
C VAL A 31 -7.37 -15.79 6.69
N TYR A 32 -7.46 -15.86 8.01
CA TYR A 32 -6.38 -15.47 8.94
C TYR A 32 -5.08 -16.23 8.70
N SER A 33 -5.14 -17.52 8.39
CA SER A 33 -3.95 -18.32 8.11
C SER A 33 -3.14 -17.81 6.91
N GLU A 34 -3.80 -17.26 5.89
CA GLU A 34 -3.13 -16.66 4.74
C GLU A 34 -2.49 -15.32 5.12
N ILE A 35 -3.16 -14.51 5.94
CA ILE A 35 -2.59 -13.24 6.43
C ILE A 35 -1.35 -13.52 7.26
N GLU A 36 -1.41 -14.45 8.20
CA GLU A 36 -0.29 -14.86 9.06
C GLU A 36 0.89 -15.38 8.24
N ARG A 37 0.62 -16.22 7.25
CA ARG A 37 1.63 -16.74 6.32
C ARG A 37 2.36 -15.61 5.59
N ARG A 38 1.62 -14.62 5.07
CA ARG A 38 2.20 -13.45 4.39
C ARG A 38 3.00 -12.57 5.34
N ILE A 39 2.51 -12.34 6.54
CA ILE A 39 3.25 -11.57 7.55
C ILE A 39 4.56 -12.28 7.91
N GLN A 40 4.55 -13.61 8.08
CA GLN A 40 5.77 -14.38 8.34
C GLN A 40 6.77 -14.29 7.18
N GLU A 41 6.29 -14.38 5.93
CA GLU A 41 7.12 -14.21 4.73
C GLU A 41 7.80 -12.84 4.72
N ILE A 42 7.04 -11.76 4.95
CA ILE A 42 7.56 -10.40 5.02
C ILE A 42 8.56 -10.25 6.18
N ALA A 43 8.23 -10.81 7.35
CA ALA A 43 9.09 -10.71 8.53
C ALA A 43 10.46 -11.35 8.31
N GLN A 44 10.50 -12.50 7.63
CA GLN A 44 11.72 -13.26 7.35
C GLN A 44 12.55 -12.72 6.18
N ASP A 45 11.98 -11.91 5.29
CA ASP A 45 12.67 -11.35 4.13
C ASP A 45 13.56 -10.17 4.54
N PRO A 46 14.90 -10.25 4.49
CA PRO A 46 15.78 -9.15 4.88
C PRO A 46 15.66 -7.91 3.99
N TYR A 47 15.15 -8.07 2.77
CA TYR A 47 14.95 -7.00 1.79
C TYR A 47 13.46 -6.63 1.61
N GLY A 48 12.60 -7.15 2.47
CA GLY A 48 11.15 -6.94 2.41
C GLY A 48 10.74 -5.56 2.90
N LEU A 49 9.96 -4.86 2.09
CA LEU A 49 9.25 -3.63 2.43
C LEU A 49 7.76 -3.84 2.21
N CYS A 50 6.92 -3.26 3.06
CA CYS A 50 5.49 -3.46 3.02
C CYS A 50 4.72 -2.15 2.91
N ILE A 51 3.68 -2.13 2.09
CA ILE A 51 2.66 -1.06 2.03
C ILE A 51 1.33 -1.66 2.47
N LEU A 52 0.68 -1.00 3.43
CA LEU A 52 -0.67 -1.32 3.87
C LEU A 52 -1.66 -0.40 3.13
N ASN A 53 -2.49 -0.97 2.26
CA ASN A 53 -3.27 -0.16 1.33
C ASN A 53 -4.79 -0.22 1.56
N GLY A 54 -5.20 -0.07 2.83
CA GLY A 54 -6.60 0.08 3.24
C GLY A 54 -7.41 -1.21 3.31
N ASP A 55 -8.63 -1.09 3.84
CA ASP A 55 -9.55 -2.18 4.15
C ASP A 55 -8.86 -3.30 4.97
N LEU A 56 -8.07 -2.88 5.97
CA LEU A 56 -7.38 -3.78 6.89
C LEU A 56 -8.36 -4.37 7.92
N MET A 57 -9.37 -3.59 8.31
CA MET A 57 -10.43 -3.95 9.25
C MET A 57 -11.80 -3.91 8.55
N ASN A 58 -12.70 -4.82 8.90
CA ASN A 58 -14.00 -4.89 8.25
C ASN A 58 -14.97 -3.79 8.73
N THR A 59 -15.07 -3.56 10.04
CA THR A 59 -15.83 -2.46 10.67
C THR A 59 -17.24 -2.24 10.10
N ALA A 60 -18.04 -3.32 9.98
CA ALA A 60 -19.41 -3.20 9.53
C ALA A 60 -20.26 -2.38 10.51
N LEU A 61 -21.04 -1.45 9.99
CA LEU A 61 -21.98 -0.60 10.73
C LEU A 61 -23.41 -0.90 10.29
N LYS A 62 -24.41 -0.51 11.10
CA LYS A 62 -25.83 -0.75 10.83
C LYS A 62 -26.32 -0.24 9.48
N ASN A 63 -25.68 0.81 8.96
CA ASN A 63 -26.00 1.46 7.68
C ASN A 63 -25.02 1.10 6.56
N SER A 64 -24.09 0.16 6.79
CA SER A 64 -23.16 -0.29 5.76
C SER A 64 -23.76 -1.41 4.91
N VAL A 65 -23.21 -1.60 3.71
CA VAL A 65 -23.55 -2.74 2.85
C VAL A 65 -23.02 -4.07 3.42
N SER A 66 -21.94 -3.99 4.21
CA SER A 66 -21.38 -5.17 4.90
C SER A 66 -22.33 -5.69 5.96
N ASP A 67 -22.44 -7.00 6.07
CA ASP A 67 -23.28 -7.65 7.06
C ASP A 67 -22.74 -7.48 8.47
N ILE A 68 -23.43 -6.69 9.30
CA ILE A 68 -23.08 -6.52 10.72
C ILE A 68 -23.20 -7.82 11.52
N TYR A 69 -24.06 -8.74 11.09
CA TYR A 69 -24.22 -10.04 11.76
C TYR A 69 -23.11 -11.02 11.39
N GLY A 70 -22.37 -10.77 10.30
CA GLY A 70 -21.18 -11.51 9.91
C GLY A 70 -19.90 -11.05 10.60
N GLU A 71 -19.96 -9.99 11.41
CA GLU A 71 -18.82 -9.51 12.21
C GLU A 71 -18.48 -10.48 13.35
N THR A 72 -17.26 -10.98 13.36
CA THR A 72 -16.74 -11.87 14.40
C THR A 72 -16.12 -11.10 15.58
N LEU A 73 -15.73 -9.85 15.33
CA LEU A 73 -15.05 -8.97 16.29
C LEU A 73 -15.69 -7.58 16.31
N LYS A 74 -15.76 -6.98 17.49
CA LYS A 74 -16.15 -5.58 17.64
C LYS A 74 -15.03 -4.64 17.13
N PRO A 75 -15.32 -3.39 16.71
CA PRO A 75 -14.33 -2.49 16.12
C PRO A 75 -13.02 -2.37 16.93
N MET A 76 -13.09 -2.21 18.26
CA MET A 76 -11.87 -2.12 19.08
C MET A 76 -11.08 -3.43 19.10
N GLN A 77 -11.75 -4.56 19.03
CA GLN A 77 -11.09 -5.88 18.96
C GLN A 77 -10.41 -6.06 17.59
N GLN A 78 -11.02 -5.56 16.51
CA GLN A 78 -10.41 -5.56 15.18
C GLN A 78 -9.13 -4.73 15.15
N ILE A 79 -9.13 -3.54 15.78
CA ILE A 79 -7.92 -2.70 15.91
C ILE A 79 -6.82 -3.47 16.63
N ASN A 80 -7.13 -4.02 17.82
CA ASN A 80 -6.14 -4.73 18.64
C ASN A 80 -5.56 -5.94 17.88
N GLN A 81 -6.41 -6.75 17.25
CA GLN A 81 -5.97 -7.90 16.48
C GLN A 81 -5.12 -7.52 15.29
N MET A 82 -5.50 -6.47 14.54
CA MET A 82 -4.72 -5.97 13.41
C MET A 82 -3.35 -5.46 13.86
N VAL A 83 -3.28 -4.73 14.99
CA VAL A 83 -2.02 -4.26 15.57
C VAL A 83 -1.14 -5.44 15.98
N GLU A 84 -1.70 -6.43 16.70
CA GLU A 84 -0.96 -7.63 17.11
C GLU A 84 -0.40 -8.40 15.91
N MET A 85 -1.19 -8.61 14.88
CA MET A 85 -0.77 -9.31 13.66
C MET A 85 0.34 -8.57 12.91
N LEU A 86 0.27 -7.22 12.80
CA LEU A 86 1.22 -6.43 12.05
C LEU A 86 2.48 -6.04 12.83
N GLN A 87 2.50 -6.20 14.16
CA GLN A 87 3.65 -5.86 15.01
C GLN A 87 4.98 -6.46 14.52
N PRO A 88 5.04 -7.75 14.06
CA PRO A 88 6.30 -8.34 13.59
C PRO A 88 6.91 -7.66 12.37
N ILE A 89 6.11 -6.94 11.58
CA ILE A 89 6.54 -6.26 10.34
C ILE A 89 6.48 -4.74 10.44
N ALA A 90 6.16 -4.15 11.60
CA ALA A 90 5.99 -2.71 11.76
C ALA A 90 7.20 -1.90 11.25
N GLY A 91 8.43 -2.38 11.49
CA GLY A 91 9.67 -1.75 11.00
C GLY A 91 9.85 -1.81 9.48
N LYS A 92 9.14 -2.68 8.77
CA LYS A 92 9.19 -2.86 7.32
C LYS A 92 8.07 -2.13 6.58
N ILE A 93 7.08 -1.61 7.31
CA ILE A 93 5.99 -0.84 6.72
C ILE A 93 6.52 0.54 6.33
N ILE A 94 6.34 0.91 5.07
CA ILE A 94 6.83 2.16 4.49
C ILE A 94 5.72 3.13 4.07
N GLY A 95 4.47 2.68 4.09
CA GLY A 95 3.31 3.52 3.79
C GLY A 95 2.01 2.84 4.17
N ILE A 96 1.03 3.63 4.62
CA ILE A 96 -0.30 3.16 5.02
C ILE A 96 -1.36 4.11 4.49
N THR A 97 -2.43 3.55 3.94
CA THR A 97 -3.64 4.28 3.54
C THR A 97 -4.87 3.72 4.28
N THR A 98 -5.95 4.47 4.27
CA THR A 98 -7.26 4.03 4.78
C THR A 98 -8.11 3.50 3.64
N GLY A 99 -8.84 2.42 3.87
CA GLY A 99 -9.85 1.94 2.95
C GLY A 99 -11.25 2.52 3.24
N ASN A 100 -12.22 2.10 2.45
CA ASN A 100 -13.59 2.57 2.63
C ASN A 100 -14.25 1.95 3.87
N HIS A 101 -13.78 0.80 4.33
CA HIS A 101 -14.28 0.15 5.55
C HIS A 101 -13.92 0.95 6.80
N GLU A 102 -12.67 1.32 7.00
CA GLU A 102 -12.26 2.19 8.10
C GLU A 102 -12.82 3.61 7.96
N ASN A 103 -12.86 4.14 6.73
CA ASN A 103 -13.34 5.50 6.47
C ASN A 103 -14.83 5.69 6.80
N ARG A 104 -15.63 4.60 6.80
CA ARG A 104 -17.03 4.69 7.24
C ARG A 104 -17.16 5.03 8.72
N VAL A 105 -16.26 4.53 9.57
CA VAL A 105 -16.21 4.87 10.99
C VAL A 105 -15.85 6.35 11.15
N TYR A 106 -14.85 6.83 10.40
CA TYR A 106 -14.51 8.25 10.43
C TYR A 106 -15.67 9.16 10.01
N ARG A 107 -16.40 8.80 8.96
CA ARG A 107 -17.54 9.58 8.46
C ARG A 107 -18.73 9.60 9.41
N ASN A 108 -18.98 8.50 10.13
CA ASN A 108 -20.12 8.40 11.05
C ASN A 108 -19.82 8.96 12.44
N ASP A 109 -18.61 8.72 12.95
CA ASP A 109 -18.28 8.92 14.36
C ASP A 109 -17.09 9.87 14.57
N GLY A 110 -16.43 10.32 13.50
CA GLY A 110 -15.26 11.19 13.55
C GLY A 110 -14.00 10.51 14.10
N VAL A 111 -13.97 9.18 14.16
CA VAL A 111 -12.87 8.40 14.72
C VAL A 111 -12.04 7.76 13.61
N ASP A 112 -10.77 8.16 13.50
CA ASP A 112 -9.80 7.58 12.57
C ASP A 112 -9.13 6.35 13.20
N ILE A 113 -9.76 5.19 12.99
CA ILE A 113 -9.31 3.91 13.56
C ILE A 113 -7.99 3.43 12.97
N THR A 114 -7.70 3.75 11.69
CA THR A 114 -6.42 3.43 11.06
C THR A 114 -5.31 4.23 11.73
N ARG A 115 -5.53 5.50 12.03
CA ARG A 115 -4.55 6.32 12.74
C ARG A 115 -4.28 5.81 14.15
N ILE A 116 -5.32 5.34 14.87
CA ILE A 116 -5.16 4.73 16.20
C ILE A 116 -4.20 3.54 16.10
N ALA A 117 -4.46 2.63 15.17
CA ALA A 117 -3.59 1.48 14.96
C ALA A 117 -2.15 1.86 14.55
N CYS A 118 -1.99 2.88 13.71
CA CYS A 118 -0.66 3.40 13.33
C CYS A 118 0.12 3.94 14.54
N ARG A 119 -0.56 4.59 15.48
CA ARG A 119 0.07 5.06 16.74
C ARG A 119 0.54 3.91 17.61
N GLU A 120 -0.28 2.89 17.77
CA GLU A 120 0.08 1.70 18.55
C GLU A 120 1.24 0.94 17.93
N LEU A 121 1.33 0.88 16.59
CA LEU A 121 2.45 0.31 15.86
C LEU A 121 3.69 1.21 15.81
N GLY A 122 3.60 2.49 16.25
CA GLY A 122 4.69 3.46 16.18
C GLY A 122 5.05 3.92 14.78
N ILE A 123 4.10 3.94 13.84
CA ILE A 123 4.29 4.24 12.41
C ILE A 123 3.31 5.32 11.88
N GLU A 124 2.81 6.20 12.75
CA GLU A 124 1.88 7.26 12.34
C GLU A 124 2.47 8.21 11.29
N ASP A 125 3.78 8.39 11.28
CA ASP A 125 4.52 9.17 10.29
C ASP A 125 4.46 8.59 8.86
N LYS A 126 3.98 7.37 8.70
CA LYS A 126 3.84 6.68 7.41
C LYS A 126 2.39 6.62 6.91
N TYR A 127 1.48 7.25 7.64
CA TYR A 127 0.05 7.19 7.40
C TYR A 127 -0.50 8.42 6.70
N ASN A 128 -1.29 8.21 5.67
CA ASN A 128 -2.18 9.20 5.10
C ASN A 128 -3.48 8.53 4.58
N PRO A 129 -4.67 9.04 4.95
CA PRO A 129 -5.93 8.37 4.64
C PRO A 129 -6.25 8.27 3.14
N GLU A 130 -5.82 9.23 2.33
CA GLU A 130 -6.20 9.29 0.91
C GLU A 130 -5.22 8.54 0.00
N GLY A 131 -3.93 8.63 0.31
CA GLY A 131 -2.87 8.01 -0.49
C GLY A 131 -1.49 8.52 -0.11
N VAL A 132 -0.48 7.72 -0.39
CA VAL A 132 0.91 8.02 -0.06
C VAL A 132 1.78 7.99 -1.32
N MET A 133 2.66 8.99 -1.44
CA MET A 133 3.75 8.99 -2.41
C MET A 133 5.03 8.60 -1.68
N ILE A 134 5.63 7.50 -2.09
CA ILE A 134 6.84 6.96 -1.46
C ILE A 134 7.99 7.06 -2.43
N PHE A 135 9.09 7.67 -1.97
CA PHE A 135 10.35 7.74 -2.70
C PHE A 135 11.35 6.81 -2.06
N LEU A 136 11.70 5.73 -2.77
CA LEU A 136 12.79 4.83 -2.36
C LEU A 136 14.08 5.33 -3.01
N ARG A 137 15.10 5.52 -2.19
CA ARG A 137 16.42 5.89 -2.66
C ARG A 137 17.43 4.83 -2.24
N PHE A 138 18.15 4.31 -3.21
CA PHE A 138 19.26 3.37 -3.03
C PHE A 138 20.59 4.08 -3.31
N GLY A 139 21.60 3.85 -2.47
CA GLY A 139 22.88 4.52 -2.56
C GLY A 139 22.87 5.84 -1.78
N THR A 140 23.07 5.76 -0.45
CA THR A 140 23.26 6.94 0.38
C THR A 140 24.63 7.54 0.13
N ARG A 141 24.68 8.83 -0.23
CA ARG A 141 25.92 9.60 -0.22
C ARG A 141 26.39 9.72 1.22
N ASN A 142 27.45 9.00 1.60
CA ASN A 142 28.21 9.34 2.78
C ASN A 142 28.82 10.72 2.56
N GLY A 143 28.48 11.70 3.42
CA GLY A 143 28.63 13.13 3.23
C GLY A 143 30.05 13.71 3.04
N HIS A 144 31.08 12.90 2.81
CA HIS A 144 32.47 13.37 2.79
C HIS A 144 33.23 13.20 1.47
N ASN A 145 32.69 12.54 0.44
CA ASN A 145 33.40 12.37 -0.83
C ASN A 145 32.56 12.70 -2.06
N ARG A 146 32.32 13.97 -2.31
CA ARG A 146 31.59 14.46 -3.52
C ARG A 146 32.25 14.12 -4.87
N HIS A 147 33.49 13.64 -4.88
CA HIS A 147 34.30 13.48 -6.10
C HIS A 147 34.55 12.04 -6.56
N ARG A 148 34.03 11.00 -5.88
CA ARG A 148 34.36 9.60 -6.22
C ARG A 148 33.21 8.61 -6.34
N GLU A 149 31.95 9.03 -6.26
CA GLU A 149 30.84 8.08 -6.44
C GLU A 149 30.63 7.80 -7.93
N LYS A 150 31.09 6.64 -8.38
CA LYS A 150 30.88 6.15 -9.76
C LYS A 150 29.41 5.79 -10.05
N ASN A 151 28.56 5.59 -9.04
CA ASN A 151 27.17 5.21 -9.19
C ASN A 151 26.25 6.29 -8.60
N PRO A 152 25.43 6.94 -9.43
CA PRO A 152 24.38 7.83 -8.95
C PRO A 152 23.36 7.05 -8.12
N ALA A 153 22.76 7.68 -7.11
CA ALA A 153 21.66 7.08 -6.36
C ALA A 153 20.49 6.71 -7.28
N GLN A 154 20.00 5.49 -7.14
CA GLN A 154 18.79 5.02 -7.84
C GLN A 154 17.55 5.44 -7.05
N TRP A 155 16.55 5.91 -7.78
CA TRP A 155 15.28 6.34 -7.20
C TRP A 155 14.14 5.57 -7.83
N TYR A 156 13.17 5.21 -6.98
CA TYR A 156 11.89 4.70 -7.40
C TYR A 156 10.79 5.48 -6.71
N SER A 157 9.77 5.86 -7.46
CA SER A 157 8.58 6.54 -6.97
C SER A 157 7.40 5.57 -6.98
N ILE A 158 6.71 5.46 -5.83
CA ILE A 158 5.57 4.58 -5.65
C ILE A 158 4.39 5.43 -5.18
N TYR A 159 3.29 5.36 -5.90
CA TYR A 159 2.02 5.93 -5.46
C TYR A 159 1.07 4.83 -5.05
N ALA A 160 0.64 4.84 -3.80
CA ALA A 160 -0.33 3.89 -3.27
C ALA A 160 -1.59 4.61 -2.77
N THR A 161 -2.74 4.12 -3.17
CA THR A 161 -4.05 4.54 -2.71
C THR A 161 -4.97 3.33 -2.66
N HIS A 162 -5.86 3.27 -1.67
CA HIS A 162 -6.84 2.19 -1.62
C HIS A 162 -7.74 2.20 -2.86
N GLY A 163 -8.11 3.39 -3.28
CA GLY A 163 -8.96 3.57 -4.43
C GLY A 163 -10.45 3.57 -4.08
N SER A 164 -11.26 3.51 -5.10
CA SER A 164 -12.72 3.52 -4.97
C SER A 164 -13.41 2.97 -6.21
N GLY A 165 -14.68 2.65 -6.07
CA GLY A 165 -15.57 2.33 -7.17
C GLY A 165 -15.81 0.85 -7.36
N GLY A 166 -16.94 0.51 -7.97
CA GLY A 166 -17.34 -0.83 -8.31
C GLY A 166 -17.37 -1.02 -9.82
N GLY A 167 -17.08 -2.20 -10.26
CA GLY A 167 -17.27 -2.63 -11.65
C GLY A 167 -17.28 -4.15 -11.68
N ARG A 168 -18.33 -4.72 -12.29
CA ARG A 168 -18.42 -6.20 -12.40
C ARG A 168 -17.45 -6.76 -13.43
N LYS A 169 -17.05 -5.95 -14.43
CA LYS A 169 -16.20 -6.38 -15.54
C LYS A 169 -14.73 -6.08 -15.22
N GLU A 170 -13.87 -7.05 -15.44
CA GLU A 170 -12.41 -6.95 -15.23
C GLU A 170 -11.78 -5.80 -16.03
N GLY A 171 -12.22 -5.58 -17.28
CA GLY A 171 -11.72 -4.48 -18.11
C GLY A 171 -11.94 -3.10 -17.50
N ALA A 172 -13.06 -2.87 -16.80
CA ALA A 172 -13.33 -1.60 -16.11
C ALA A 172 -12.37 -1.40 -14.93
N LYS A 173 -11.97 -2.48 -14.26
CA LYS A 173 -11.01 -2.45 -13.16
C LYS A 173 -9.59 -2.10 -13.67
N ALA A 174 -9.19 -2.69 -14.80
CA ALA A 174 -7.91 -2.40 -15.44
C ALA A 174 -7.81 -0.95 -15.94
N ILE A 175 -8.90 -0.38 -16.48
CA ILE A 175 -8.94 1.02 -16.92
C ILE A 175 -8.71 1.96 -15.72
N ARG A 176 -9.38 1.74 -14.60
CA ARG A 176 -9.19 2.57 -13.38
C ARG A 176 -7.74 2.58 -12.90
N LEU A 177 -7.11 1.41 -12.94
CA LEU A 177 -5.71 1.28 -12.56
C LEU A 177 -4.80 2.08 -13.52
N ALA A 178 -5.05 2.02 -14.82
CA ALA A 178 -4.30 2.78 -15.82
C ALA A 178 -4.52 4.30 -15.70
N ASP A 179 -5.73 4.75 -15.34
CA ASP A 179 -6.09 6.16 -15.20
C ASP A 179 -5.30 6.87 -14.09
N MET A 180 -4.74 6.15 -13.12
CA MET A 180 -3.89 6.74 -12.07
C MET A 180 -2.70 7.50 -12.65
N SER A 181 -2.14 7.03 -13.76
CA SER A 181 -1.00 7.67 -14.44
C SER A 181 -1.35 8.96 -15.20
N ALA A 182 -2.63 9.24 -15.40
CA ALA A 182 -3.08 10.50 -15.98
C ALA A 182 -3.03 11.66 -14.97
N ILE A 183 -3.02 11.34 -13.67
CA ILE A 183 -3.08 12.32 -12.58
C ILE A 183 -1.69 12.59 -12.02
N LEU A 184 -0.85 11.56 -11.95
CA LEU A 184 0.43 11.59 -11.25
C LEU A 184 1.52 10.86 -12.03
N ASP A 185 2.76 11.31 -11.92
CA ASP A 185 3.94 10.62 -12.46
C ASP A 185 4.61 9.80 -11.34
N ALA A 186 4.56 8.46 -11.47
CA ALA A 186 5.25 7.52 -10.59
C ALA A 186 5.73 6.30 -11.40
N ASP A 187 6.72 5.58 -10.86
CA ASP A 187 7.22 4.35 -11.48
C ASP A 187 6.31 3.16 -11.19
N ILE A 188 5.71 3.15 -9.99
CA ILE A 188 4.82 2.07 -9.52
C ILE A 188 3.53 2.69 -8.97
N PHE A 189 2.39 2.16 -9.43
CA PHE A 189 1.06 2.51 -8.95
C PHE A 189 0.44 1.31 -8.25
N ILE A 190 -0.04 1.51 -7.02
CA ILE A 190 -0.69 0.47 -6.20
C ILE A 190 -2.11 0.90 -5.90
N HIS A 191 -3.04 0.07 -6.29
CA HIS A 191 -4.47 0.20 -6.06
C HIS A 191 -5.01 -1.06 -5.39
N SER A 192 -6.10 -0.94 -4.64
CA SER A 192 -6.75 -2.04 -3.91
C SER A 192 -8.27 -2.00 -4.15
N HIS A 193 -9.09 -2.37 -3.20
CA HIS A 193 -10.55 -2.23 -3.23
C HIS A 193 -11.30 -3.13 -4.23
N LEU A 194 -10.71 -3.45 -5.35
CA LEU A 194 -11.39 -4.19 -6.43
C LEU A 194 -11.34 -5.70 -6.26
N HIS A 195 -10.59 -6.21 -5.28
CA HIS A 195 -10.38 -7.62 -4.95
C HIS A 195 -9.96 -8.49 -6.15
N LEU A 196 -9.40 -7.88 -7.19
CA LEU A 196 -8.90 -8.58 -8.38
C LEU A 196 -7.39 -8.41 -8.47
N PRO A 197 -6.58 -9.44 -8.19
CA PRO A 197 -5.14 -9.34 -8.36
C PRO A 197 -4.78 -9.13 -9.84
N LEU A 198 -4.12 -8.00 -10.13
CA LEU A 198 -3.76 -7.64 -11.49
C LEU A 198 -2.42 -6.91 -11.48
N ILE A 199 -1.52 -7.29 -12.37
CA ILE A 199 -0.26 -6.56 -12.61
C ILE A 199 -0.18 -6.23 -14.10
N MET A 200 0.02 -4.95 -14.40
CA MET A 200 0.22 -4.45 -15.76
C MET A 200 1.50 -3.64 -15.86
N LYS A 201 2.17 -3.74 -17.00
CA LYS A 201 3.27 -2.85 -17.40
C LYS A 201 2.86 -2.04 -18.61
N GLN A 202 3.15 -0.73 -18.55
CA GLN A 202 2.94 0.16 -19.68
C GLN A 202 4.21 0.96 -19.96
N ARG A 203 4.47 1.24 -21.25
CA ARG A 203 5.59 2.08 -21.69
C ARG A 203 5.11 3.47 -21.96
N TYR A 204 5.85 4.45 -21.46
CA TYR A 204 5.62 5.86 -21.65
C TYR A 204 6.86 6.52 -22.24
N TYR A 205 6.64 7.56 -23.00
CA TYR A 205 7.75 8.36 -23.53
C TYR A 205 7.89 9.63 -22.68
N ARG A 206 9.08 9.80 -22.10
CA ARG A 206 9.43 10.98 -21.31
C ARG A 206 10.33 11.88 -22.16
N THR A 207 9.90 13.12 -22.35
CA THR A 207 10.68 14.12 -23.09
C THR A 207 11.65 14.82 -22.15
N SER A 208 12.85 15.11 -22.65
CA SER A 208 13.85 15.92 -21.98
C SER A 208 14.25 17.09 -22.90
N PRO A 209 13.57 18.26 -22.82
CA PRO A 209 13.84 19.40 -23.69
C PRO A 209 15.29 19.88 -23.62
N GLY A 210 15.85 19.95 -22.39
CA GLY A 210 17.24 20.39 -22.19
C GLY A 210 18.29 19.48 -22.83
N ASN A 211 17.99 18.19 -23.02
CA ASN A 211 18.88 17.22 -23.68
C ASN A 211 18.42 16.91 -25.11
N CYS A 212 17.39 17.57 -25.60
CA CYS A 212 16.76 17.31 -26.91
C CYS A 212 16.56 15.80 -27.17
N SER A 213 15.98 15.09 -26.20
CA SER A 213 15.85 13.63 -26.24
C SER A 213 14.51 13.14 -25.73
N VAL A 214 14.15 11.93 -26.16
CA VAL A 214 12.99 11.18 -25.66
C VAL A 214 13.49 9.83 -25.14
N SER A 215 13.15 9.50 -23.91
CA SER A 215 13.43 8.21 -23.29
C SER A 215 12.15 7.41 -23.11
N CYS A 216 12.27 6.09 -23.24
CA CYS A 216 11.19 5.17 -22.89
C CYS A 216 11.31 4.79 -21.42
N VAL A 217 10.23 4.95 -20.66
CA VAL A 217 10.14 4.54 -19.26
C VAL A 217 9.03 3.51 -19.11
N GLU A 218 9.23 2.53 -18.25
CA GLU A 218 8.19 1.55 -17.91
C GLU A 218 7.54 1.96 -16.59
N ARG A 219 6.23 1.81 -16.51
CA ARG A 219 5.45 1.97 -15.28
C ARG A 219 4.76 0.67 -14.94
N LEU A 220 4.77 0.34 -13.66
CA LEU A 220 4.13 -0.83 -13.12
C LEU A 220 2.82 -0.43 -12.42
N PHE A 221 1.75 -1.12 -12.75
CA PHE A 221 0.44 -0.95 -12.14
C PHE A 221 0.04 -2.24 -11.45
N VAL A 222 -0.27 -2.14 -10.16
CA VAL A 222 -0.60 -3.28 -9.31
C VAL A 222 -1.96 -3.03 -8.68
N ASN A 223 -2.90 -3.96 -8.86
CA ASN A 223 -4.10 -4.05 -8.05
C ASN A 223 -4.00 -5.27 -7.15
N THR A 224 -4.22 -5.08 -5.85
CA THR A 224 -4.12 -6.16 -4.87
C THR A 224 -5.36 -7.07 -4.91
N GLY A 225 -5.19 -8.31 -4.46
CA GLY A 225 -6.31 -9.18 -4.13
C GLY A 225 -6.76 -8.99 -2.68
N ALA A 226 -7.86 -9.62 -2.32
CA ALA A 226 -8.35 -9.71 -0.95
C ALA A 226 -7.94 -11.04 -0.30
N THR A 227 -7.98 -11.08 1.04
CA THR A 227 -7.77 -12.30 1.84
C THR A 227 -9.10 -12.85 2.38
N LEU A 228 -10.12 -12.80 1.53
CA LEU A 228 -11.47 -13.27 1.85
C LEU A 228 -11.79 -14.53 1.06
N ASP A 229 -12.44 -15.47 1.73
CA ASP A 229 -13.01 -16.66 1.09
C ASP A 229 -14.54 -16.54 1.07
N TYR A 230 -15.09 -16.38 -0.09
CA TYR A 230 -16.54 -16.30 -0.26
C TYR A 230 -17.19 -17.63 -0.67
N GLY A 231 -16.45 -18.75 -0.66
CA GLY A 231 -16.91 -20.08 -1.05
C GLY A 231 -16.74 -20.39 -2.51
#